data_1c2d9ee32a2004e8f12126349ac475b0
#
_entry.id   1c2d9ee32a2004e8f12126349ac475b0
#
_cell.length_a   1.000
_cell.length_b   1.000
_cell.length_c   1.000
_cell.angle_alpha   90.00
_cell.angle_beta   90.00
_cell.angle_gamma   90.00
#
_symmetry.space_group_name_H-M   'P 1'
#
loop_
_entity.id
_entity.type
_entity.pdbx_description
1 polymer ?
#
loop_
_entity_poly.entity_id
_entity_poly.type
_entity_poly.pdbx_seq_one_letter_code
_entity_poly.pdbx_strand_id
1 'polypeptide(L)'
;PGHGDVFTSLWESGLLDVLQNEGMEYLFISNSDNLGARPSSTVSGAFAQSGASFMVEVARKTDADRKGGQIVRSRQTGCLMLREMTQVHPDDKEAATDVNIHPFFNTNNIWVRISALKRLLKEHKGILPLPVIRNLKTVDPTDPSTQNVIQLETAMGAAVSLFEDAVCVEVSRSRFLPVKTTNDLVILRSDRFHLTDAFEMEDGNYIFPDINLDTRYYKNIEDFDERFPYSVPSLAAANSFTVEGDWTFGKDVHCFADAHLSDLGRPSYVPNGSFVGPQGIESDSWQ
;
A
#
# COMPACT_ATOMS: atom_id res chain seq x y z
N PRO A 1 14.20 -7.52 9.91
CA PRO A 1 13.13 -8.15 10.72
C PRO A 1 11.72 -7.86 10.22
N GLY A 2 11.53 -6.87 9.31
CA GLY A 2 10.23 -6.47 8.80
C GLY A 2 9.47 -5.57 9.77
N HIS A 3 8.26 -5.12 9.33
CA HIS A 3 7.46 -4.17 10.12
C HIS A 3 6.79 -4.80 11.37
N GLY A 4 6.83 -6.11 11.53
CA GLY A 4 6.41 -6.78 12.78
C GLY A 4 7.33 -6.46 13.96
N ASP A 5 8.56 -6.02 13.71
CA ASP A 5 9.52 -5.62 14.74
C ASP A 5 9.14 -4.32 15.49
N VAL A 6 8.15 -3.59 14.99
CA VAL A 6 7.63 -2.38 15.64
C VAL A 6 7.24 -2.63 17.10
N PHE A 7 6.67 -3.79 17.41
CA PHE A 7 6.24 -4.12 18.75
C PHE A 7 7.42 -4.31 19.70
N THR A 8 8.46 -5.03 19.27
CA THR A 8 9.71 -5.21 20.02
C THR A 8 10.42 -3.87 20.18
N SER A 9 10.50 -3.05 19.14
CA SER A 9 11.11 -1.72 19.19
C SER A 9 10.40 -0.79 20.18
N LEU A 10 9.07 -0.80 20.20
CA LEU A 10 8.27 -0.02 21.16
C LEU A 10 8.51 -0.48 22.61
N TRP A 11 8.72 -1.78 22.82
CA TRP A 11 9.01 -2.35 24.14
C TRP A 11 10.42 -2.01 24.60
N GLU A 12 11.43 -2.33 23.80
CA GLU A 12 12.86 -2.16 24.15
C GLU A 12 13.26 -0.68 24.31
N SER A 13 12.65 0.23 23.56
CA SER A 13 12.88 1.68 23.71
C SER A 13 12.24 2.27 24.95
N GLY A 14 11.36 1.55 25.66
CA GLY A 14 10.57 2.07 26.77
C GLY A 14 9.46 3.05 26.36
N LEU A 15 9.24 3.26 25.07
CA LEU A 15 8.27 4.24 24.57
C LEU A 15 6.83 3.93 25.02
N LEU A 16 6.47 2.64 25.16
CA LEU A 16 5.15 2.25 25.67
C LEU A 16 4.90 2.76 27.10
N ASP A 17 5.92 2.78 27.95
CA ASP A 17 5.82 3.32 29.30
C ASP A 17 5.66 4.84 29.30
N VAL A 18 6.43 5.53 28.46
CA VAL A 18 6.34 6.99 28.30
C VAL A 18 4.93 7.37 27.83
N LEU A 19 4.43 6.77 26.76
CA LEU A 19 3.10 7.08 26.22
C LEU A 19 1.98 6.79 27.23
N GLN A 20 2.08 5.70 27.97
CA GLN A 20 1.08 5.37 29.00
C GLN A 20 1.11 6.37 30.16
N ASN A 21 2.29 6.83 30.57
CA ASN A 21 2.44 7.84 31.62
C ASN A 21 1.92 9.22 31.19
N GLU A 22 1.94 9.51 29.88
CA GLU A 22 1.33 10.70 29.27
C GLU A 22 -0.19 10.57 29.09
N GLY A 23 -0.78 9.44 29.49
CA GLY A 23 -2.23 9.21 29.41
C GLY A 23 -2.72 8.69 28.07
N MET A 24 -1.82 8.28 27.17
CA MET A 24 -2.20 7.66 25.91
C MET A 24 -2.72 6.24 26.17
N GLU A 25 -3.89 5.93 25.62
CA GLU A 25 -4.52 4.60 25.77
C GLU A 25 -4.33 3.74 24.52
N TYR A 26 -4.24 4.36 23.34
CA TYR A 26 -4.25 3.69 22.06
C TYR A 26 -3.07 4.12 21.19
N LEU A 27 -2.60 3.19 20.38
CA LEU A 27 -1.67 3.45 19.29
C LEU A 27 -2.36 3.22 17.95
N PHE A 28 -2.08 4.08 16.99
CA PHE A 28 -2.32 3.86 15.57
C PHE A 28 -1.00 3.61 14.87
N ILE A 29 -0.90 2.49 14.17
CA ILE A 29 0.31 2.09 13.45
C ILE A 29 -0.07 1.79 12.01
N SER A 30 0.70 2.32 11.06
CA SER A 30 0.50 2.13 9.63
C SER A 30 1.83 2.03 8.89
N ASN A 31 1.78 1.54 7.67
CA ASN A 31 2.94 1.61 6.78
C ASN A 31 3.20 3.06 6.37
N SER A 32 4.47 3.46 6.31
CA SER A 32 4.87 4.82 5.91
C SER A 32 4.62 5.11 4.43
N ASP A 33 4.53 4.08 3.60
CA ASP A 33 4.20 4.19 2.19
C ASP A 33 2.68 4.34 1.91
N ASN A 34 1.83 4.15 2.92
CA ASN A 34 0.39 4.35 2.80
C ASN A 34 0.00 5.78 3.13
N LEU A 35 -0.08 6.64 2.12
CA LEU A 35 -0.42 8.07 2.28
C LEU A 35 -1.88 8.31 2.67
N GLY A 36 -2.74 7.31 2.54
CA GLY A 36 -4.14 7.36 3.02
C GLY A 36 -4.27 7.04 4.50
N ALA A 37 -3.21 6.55 5.15
CA ALA A 37 -3.23 6.21 6.57
C ALA A 37 -3.11 7.47 7.43
N ARG A 38 -4.15 7.76 8.19
CA ARG A 38 -4.18 8.93 9.09
C ARG A 38 -4.97 8.60 10.36
N PRO A 39 -4.65 9.21 11.51
CA PRO A 39 -5.52 9.16 12.68
C PRO A 39 -6.92 9.68 12.33
N SER A 40 -7.96 9.00 12.81
CA SER A 40 -9.36 9.37 12.57
C SER A 40 -10.13 9.28 13.88
N SER A 41 -10.77 10.37 14.28
CA SER A 41 -11.61 10.40 15.49
C SER A 41 -12.78 9.43 15.41
N THR A 42 -13.35 9.23 14.22
CA THR A 42 -14.44 8.26 14.00
C THR A 42 -13.95 6.84 14.21
N VAL A 43 -12.79 6.48 13.61
CA VAL A 43 -12.24 5.11 13.71
C VAL A 43 -11.71 4.84 15.12
N SER A 44 -11.02 5.80 15.75
CA SER A 44 -10.54 5.67 17.13
C SER A 44 -11.72 5.58 18.12
N GLY A 45 -12.80 6.35 17.90
CA GLY A 45 -14.01 6.28 18.70
C GLY A 45 -14.69 4.92 18.59
N ALA A 46 -14.81 4.36 17.37
CA ALA A 46 -15.34 3.01 17.17
C ALA A 46 -14.47 1.95 17.87
N PHE A 47 -13.14 2.09 17.81
CA PHE A 47 -12.22 1.21 18.52
C PHE A 47 -12.42 1.30 20.04
N ALA A 48 -12.47 2.51 20.59
CA ALA A 48 -12.70 2.71 22.02
C ALA A 48 -14.04 2.09 22.48
N GLN A 49 -15.11 2.30 21.71
CA GLN A 49 -16.44 1.76 22.02
C GLN A 49 -16.52 0.24 21.91
N SER A 50 -15.75 -0.38 21.03
CA SER A 50 -15.73 -1.84 20.88
C SER A 50 -15.19 -2.56 22.11
N GLY A 51 -14.41 -1.89 22.95
CA GLY A 51 -13.70 -2.48 24.08
C GLY A 51 -12.57 -3.43 23.69
N ALA A 52 -12.33 -3.65 22.40
CA ALA A 52 -11.30 -4.56 21.89
C ALA A 52 -9.88 -4.10 22.23
N SER A 53 -8.97 -5.07 22.27
CA SER A 53 -7.55 -4.81 22.51
C SER A 53 -6.77 -4.51 21.23
N PHE A 54 -7.27 -4.99 20.08
CA PHE A 54 -6.63 -4.83 18.76
C PHE A 54 -7.72 -4.69 17.68
N MET A 55 -7.51 -3.78 16.75
CA MET A 55 -8.39 -3.58 15.60
C MET A 55 -7.59 -3.39 14.32
N VAL A 56 -8.06 -3.99 13.25
CA VAL A 56 -7.49 -3.88 11.90
C VAL A 56 -8.47 -3.12 11.01
N GLU A 57 -7.97 -2.11 10.31
CA GLU A 57 -8.72 -1.49 9.21
C GLU A 57 -8.65 -2.39 7.98
N VAL A 58 -9.80 -2.69 7.42
CA VAL A 58 -9.93 -3.44 6.17
C VAL A 58 -10.67 -2.61 5.14
N ALA A 59 -10.29 -2.73 3.88
CA ALA A 59 -10.98 -2.08 2.78
C ALA A 59 -11.55 -3.11 1.81
N ARG A 60 -12.61 -2.72 1.11
CA ARG A 60 -13.26 -3.58 0.12
C ARG A 60 -12.34 -3.79 -1.08
N LYS A 61 -12.18 -5.04 -1.49
CA LYS A 61 -11.37 -5.43 -2.66
C LYS A 61 -12.01 -4.94 -3.95
N THR A 62 -11.16 -4.54 -4.87
CA THR A 62 -11.42 -4.48 -6.31
C THR A 62 -10.70 -5.65 -7.00
N ASP A 63 -10.86 -5.79 -8.32
CA ASP A 63 -10.15 -6.81 -9.08
C ASP A 63 -8.62 -6.67 -9.01
N ALA A 64 -8.11 -5.45 -8.83
CA ALA A 64 -6.68 -5.19 -8.65
C ALA A 64 -6.12 -5.74 -7.31
N ASP A 65 -6.97 -5.93 -6.30
CA ASP A 65 -6.56 -6.34 -4.95
C ASP A 65 -6.65 -7.85 -4.68
N ARG A 66 -6.90 -8.66 -5.70
CA ARG A 66 -7.09 -10.12 -5.54
C ARG A 66 -5.95 -10.81 -4.79
N LYS A 67 -4.74 -10.26 -4.87
CA LYS A 67 -3.53 -10.79 -4.22
C LYS A 67 -3.23 -10.19 -2.84
N GLY A 68 -4.06 -9.29 -2.33
CA GLY A 68 -3.87 -8.67 -1.02
C GLY A 68 -4.08 -9.65 0.14
N GLY A 69 -3.34 -9.46 1.23
CA GLY A 69 -3.53 -10.22 2.48
C GLY A 69 -4.94 -10.07 3.03
N GLN A 70 -5.50 -11.11 3.61
CA GLN A 70 -6.88 -11.19 4.05
C GLN A 70 -6.97 -11.36 5.56
N ILE A 71 -7.92 -10.67 6.18
CA ILE A 71 -8.31 -11.01 7.56
C ILE A 71 -9.43 -12.03 7.50
N VAL A 72 -9.19 -13.15 8.12
CA VAL A 72 -10.12 -14.29 8.18
C VAL A 72 -10.34 -14.72 9.63
N ARG A 73 -11.44 -15.44 9.89
CA ARG A 73 -11.69 -16.02 11.20
C ARG A 73 -11.35 -17.52 11.19
N SER A 74 -10.49 -17.92 12.09
CA SER A 74 -10.13 -19.34 12.26
C SER A 74 -11.37 -20.13 12.73
N ARG A 75 -11.67 -21.23 12.04
CA ARG A 75 -12.75 -22.14 12.45
C ARG A 75 -12.38 -22.93 13.72
N GLN A 76 -11.09 -23.10 14.00
CA GLN A 76 -10.64 -23.88 15.16
C GLN A 76 -10.63 -23.05 16.44
N THR A 77 -10.15 -21.80 16.38
CA THR A 77 -9.98 -20.95 17.55
C THR A 77 -11.03 -19.86 17.67
N GLY A 78 -11.73 -19.52 16.59
CA GLY A 78 -12.63 -18.37 16.52
C GLY A 78 -11.93 -17.02 16.43
N CYS A 79 -10.59 -16.97 16.56
CA CYS A 79 -9.81 -15.75 16.50
C CYS A 79 -9.65 -15.24 15.06
N LEU A 80 -9.46 -13.93 14.92
CA LEU A 80 -9.05 -13.34 13.66
C LEU A 80 -7.60 -13.72 13.35
N MET A 81 -7.28 -13.84 12.07
CA MET A 81 -5.92 -14.08 11.62
C MET A 81 -5.69 -13.41 10.25
N LEU A 82 -4.47 -12.94 10.05
CA LEU A 82 -4.00 -12.49 8.75
C LEU A 82 -3.56 -13.72 7.94
N ARG A 83 -4.09 -13.85 6.73
CA ARG A 83 -3.67 -14.86 5.75
C ARG A 83 -3.07 -14.16 4.54
N GLU A 84 -1.77 -14.24 4.41
CA GLU A 84 -1.05 -13.75 3.24
C GLU A 84 -1.18 -14.72 2.07
N MET A 85 -1.22 -14.23 0.84
CA MET A 85 -1.37 -15.07 -0.35
C MET A 85 -0.22 -16.07 -0.53
N THR A 86 0.97 -15.76 -0.01
CA THR A 86 2.12 -16.68 0.02
C THR A 86 1.94 -17.87 0.98
N GLN A 87 1.01 -17.74 1.92
CA GLN A 87 0.69 -18.79 2.93
C GLN A 87 -0.51 -19.64 2.51
N VAL A 88 -1.18 -19.29 1.40
CA VAL A 88 -2.34 -20.03 0.90
C VAL A 88 -1.89 -21.29 0.20
N HIS A 89 -2.48 -22.44 0.60
CA HIS A 89 -2.24 -23.72 -0.07
C HIS A 89 -2.59 -23.61 -1.57
N PRO A 90 -1.82 -24.25 -2.48
CA PRO A 90 -2.10 -24.18 -3.92
C PRO A 90 -3.54 -24.50 -4.31
N ASP A 91 -4.16 -25.50 -3.66
CA ASP A 91 -5.54 -25.92 -3.93
C ASP A 91 -6.60 -24.90 -3.50
N ASP A 92 -6.25 -23.98 -2.58
CA ASP A 92 -7.14 -22.94 -2.05
C ASP A 92 -6.96 -21.59 -2.77
N LYS A 93 -6.03 -21.46 -3.70
CA LYS A 93 -5.69 -20.16 -4.32
C LYS A 93 -6.86 -19.52 -5.04
N GLU A 94 -7.65 -20.30 -5.75
CA GLU A 94 -8.83 -19.81 -6.48
C GLU A 94 -9.84 -19.22 -5.50
N ALA A 95 -10.22 -19.97 -4.46
CA ALA A 95 -11.14 -19.52 -3.44
C ALA A 95 -10.59 -18.31 -2.66
N ALA A 96 -9.29 -18.27 -2.39
CA ALA A 96 -8.65 -17.16 -1.69
C ALA A 96 -8.62 -15.87 -2.51
N THR A 97 -8.63 -15.95 -3.85
CA THR A 97 -8.65 -14.79 -4.74
C THR A 97 -10.07 -14.34 -5.11
N ASP A 98 -11.08 -15.12 -4.77
CA ASP A 98 -12.49 -14.77 -5.03
C ASP A 98 -12.93 -13.64 -4.11
N VAL A 99 -13.19 -12.47 -4.71
CA VAL A 99 -13.64 -11.27 -3.99
C VAL A 99 -15.04 -11.39 -3.40
N ASN A 100 -15.86 -12.35 -3.87
CA ASN A 100 -17.18 -12.61 -3.29
C ASN A 100 -17.08 -13.43 -1.99
N ILE A 101 -16.08 -14.30 -1.90
CA ILE A 101 -15.80 -15.10 -0.68
C ILE A 101 -14.99 -14.27 0.33
N HIS A 102 -14.00 -13.51 -0.17
CA HIS A 102 -13.11 -12.69 0.62
C HIS A 102 -13.14 -11.22 0.16
N PRO A 103 -14.22 -10.48 0.50
CA PRO A 103 -14.44 -9.13 -0.04
C PRO A 103 -13.52 -8.05 0.53
N PHE A 104 -12.75 -8.37 1.56
CA PHE A 104 -11.90 -7.40 2.25
C PHE A 104 -10.43 -7.78 2.18
N PHE A 105 -9.56 -6.76 2.11
CA PHE A 105 -8.12 -6.92 2.28
C PHE A 105 -7.62 -6.11 3.49
N ASN A 106 -6.48 -6.53 4.02
CA ASN A 106 -5.79 -5.86 5.11
C ASN A 106 -5.06 -4.61 4.62
N THR A 107 -5.39 -3.45 5.16
CA THR A 107 -4.71 -2.18 4.83
C THR A 107 -3.39 -2.01 5.55
N ASN A 108 -3.08 -2.85 6.53
CA ASN A 108 -1.99 -2.70 7.48
C ASN A 108 -2.10 -1.44 8.39
N ASN A 109 -3.28 -0.83 8.45
CA ASN A 109 -3.60 0.17 9.47
C ASN A 109 -4.14 -0.56 10.69
N ILE A 110 -3.46 -0.47 11.81
CA ILE A 110 -3.83 -1.17 13.03
C ILE A 110 -3.97 -0.20 14.19
N TRP A 111 -4.89 -0.53 15.08
CA TRP A 111 -5.14 0.15 16.34
C TRP A 111 -4.92 -0.84 17.46
N VAL A 112 -4.17 -0.46 18.48
CA VAL A 112 -3.88 -1.35 19.61
C VAL A 112 -3.95 -0.60 20.94
N ARG A 113 -4.56 -1.25 21.93
CA ARG A 113 -4.60 -0.74 23.32
C ARG A 113 -3.24 -0.95 23.96
N ILE A 114 -2.60 0.13 24.42
CA ILE A 114 -1.24 0.11 24.99
C ILE A 114 -1.14 -0.88 26.15
N SER A 115 -2.12 -0.87 27.07
CA SER A 115 -2.11 -1.77 28.24
C SER A 115 -2.18 -3.26 27.85
N ALA A 116 -2.93 -3.59 26.80
CA ALA A 116 -3.06 -4.97 26.30
C ALA A 116 -1.77 -5.40 25.58
N LEU A 117 -1.20 -4.53 24.76
CA LEU A 117 0.09 -4.78 24.08
C LEU A 117 1.22 -4.99 25.08
N LYS A 118 1.33 -4.14 26.10
CA LYS A 118 2.34 -4.28 27.17
C LYS A 118 2.21 -5.60 27.92
N ARG A 119 0.99 -6.02 28.25
CA ARG A 119 0.75 -7.31 28.89
C ARG A 119 1.26 -8.46 28.02
N LEU A 120 0.87 -8.47 26.74
CA LEU A 120 1.27 -9.49 25.79
C LEU A 120 2.80 -9.53 25.59
N LEU A 121 3.44 -8.37 25.41
CA LEU A 121 4.90 -8.28 25.28
C LEU A 121 5.61 -8.77 26.53
N LYS A 122 5.09 -8.44 27.72
CA LYS A 122 5.65 -8.96 28.98
C LYS A 122 5.58 -10.49 29.07
N GLU A 123 4.45 -11.09 28.68
CA GLU A 123 4.26 -12.55 28.62
C GLU A 123 5.25 -13.21 27.67
N HIS A 124 5.55 -12.58 26.55
CA HIS A 124 6.48 -13.05 25.52
C HIS A 124 7.89 -12.47 25.60
N LYS A 125 8.26 -11.88 26.76
CA LYS A 125 9.63 -11.34 27.02
C LYS A 125 10.09 -10.32 25.96
N GLY A 126 9.16 -9.49 25.48
CA GLY A 126 9.43 -8.41 24.52
C GLY A 126 9.32 -8.80 23.04
N ILE A 127 9.16 -10.08 22.71
CA ILE A 127 9.13 -10.58 21.33
C ILE A 127 7.82 -11.32 21.09
N LEU A 128 6.95 -10.78 20.23
CA LEU A 128 5.70 -11.46 19.87
C LEU A 128 5.97 -12.67 18.96
N PRO A 129 5.24 -13.78 19.14
CA PRO A 129 5.41 -14.99 18.33
C PRO A 129 4.72 -14.84 16.96
N LEU A 130 5.19 -13.91 16.14
CA LEU A 130 4.67 -13.66 14.81
C LEU A 130 5.21 -14.68 13.80
N PRO A 131 4.40 -15.10 12.81
CA PRO A 131 4.87 -15.96 11.73
C PRO A 131 6.02 -15.32 10.96
N VAL A 132 7.07 -16.12 10.70
CA VAL A 132 8.22 -15.67 9.92
C VAL A 132 7.92 -15.79 8.43
N ILE A 133 8.15 -14.70 7.71
CA ILE A 133 8.07 -14.62 6.25
C ILE A 133 9.49 -14.76 5.70
N ARG A 134 9.65 -15.62 4.70
CA ARG A 134 10.93 -15.85 4.01
C ARG A 134 10.82 -15.30 2.60
N ASN A 135 11.62 -14.28 2.31
CA ASN A 135 11.72 -13.68 0.97
C ASN A 135 13.09 -13.99 0.35
N LEU A 136 13.08 -14.46 -0.89
CA LEU A 136 14.30 -14.58 -1.69
C LEU A 136 14.59 -13.22 -2.33
N LYS A 137 15.77 -12.69 -2.08
CA LYS A 137 16.25 -11.40 -2.59
C LYS A 137 17.65 -11.57 -3.17
N THR A 138 18.08 -10.61 -3.99
CA THR A 138 19.49 -10.45 -4.35
C THR A 138 20.21 -9.56 -3.33
N VAL A 139 21.51 -9.73 -3.16
CA VAL A 139 22.33 -8.87 -2.28
C VAL A 139 22.23 -7.42 -2.73
N ASP A 140 22.35 -7.17 -4.04
CA ASP A 140 22.07 -5.88 -4.64
C ASP A 140 20.67 -5.92 -5.30
N PRO A 141 19.70 -5.13 -4.81
CA PRO A 141 18.36 -5.12 -5.40
C PRO A 141 18.29 -4.50 -6.79
N THR A 142 19.36 -3.78 -7.20
CA THR A 142 19.46 -3.17 -8.53
C THR A 142 20.12 -4.11 -9.56
N ASP A 143 20.86 -5.12 -9.08
CA ASP A 143 21.53 -6.11 -9.94
C ASP A 143 21.01 -7.54 -9.66
N PRO A 144 20.13 -8.07 -10.53
CA PRO A 144 19.57 -9.41 -10.38
C PRO A 144 20.60 -10.56 -10.56
N SER A 145 21.82 -10.27 -11.02
CA SER A 145 22.90 -11.24 -11.17
C SER A 145 23.66 -11.51 -9.86
N THR A 146 23.47 -10.67 -8.84
CA THR A 146 24.14 -10.84 -7.56
C THR A 146 23.60 -12.06 -6.77
N GLN A 147 24.38 -12.49 -5.78
CA GLN A 147 24.04 -13.66 -4.97
C GLN A 147 22.66 -13.55 -4.32
N ASN A 148 21.92 -14.64 -4.36
CA ASN A 148 20.65 -14.73 -3.65
C ASN A 148 20.85 -14.85 -2.14
N VAL A 149 20.03 -14.15 -1.37
CA VAL A 149 19.96 -14.19 0.09
C VAL A 149 18.53 -14.43 0.54
N ILE A 150 18.36 -15.01 1.72
CA ILE A 150 17.04 -15.17 2.34
C ILE A 150 16.85 -14.03 3.35
N GLN A 151 15.90 -13.15 3.07
CA GLN A 151 15.44 -12.14 4.01
C GLN A 151 14.35 -12.75 4.91
N LEU A 152 14.56 -12.68 6.22
CA LEU A 152 13.58 -13.10 7.22
C LEU A 152 12.90 -11.86 7.81
N GLU A 153 11.59 -11.88 7.82
CA GLU A 153 10.79 -10.76 8.36
C GLU A 153 9.49 -11.25 9.02
N THR A 154 8.86 -10.37 9.77
CA THR A 154 7.53 -10.58 10.35
C THR A 154 6.61 -9.43 9.97
N ALA A 155 5.30 -9.68 9.93
CA ALA A 155 4.29 -8.69 9.60
C ALA A 155 3.50 -8.26 10.84
N MET A 156 3.36 -6.95 11.08
CA MET A 156 2.63 -6.41 12.23
C MET A 156 1.15 -6.81 12.23
N GLY A 157 0.51 -6.91 11.06
CA GLY A 157 -0.89 -7.33 10.95
C GLY A 157 -1.14 -8.75 11.44
N ALA A 158 -0.11 -9.63 11.45
CA ALA A 158 -0.23 -11.00 11.97
C ALA A 158 -0.48 -11.03 13.49
N ALA A 159 -0.18 -9.94 14.22
CA ALA A 159 -0.45 -9.82 15.65
C ALA A 159 -1.95 -9.91 15.97
N VAL A 160 -2.85 -9.68 15.02
CA VAL A 160 -4.30 -9.81 15.20
C VAL A 160 -4.69 -11.16 15.81
N SER A 161 -3.96 -12.24 15.49
CA SER A 161 -4.24 -13.58 16.01
C SER A 161 -3.86 -13.80 17.47
N LEU A 162 -3.09 -12.89 18.07
CA LEU A 162 -2.65 -12.94 19.46
C LEU A 162 -3.64 -12.26 20.42
N PHE A 163 -4.68 -11.60 19.90
CA PHE A 163 -5.72 -10.94 20.68
C PHE A 163 -7.06 -11.62 20.42
N GLU A 164 -7.58 -12.31 21.43
CA GLU A 164 -8.86 -13.06 21.32
C GLU A 164 -10.05 -12.15 21.01
N ASP A 165 -10.00 -10.91 21.51
CA ASP A 165 -11.02 -9.87 21.37
C ASP A 165 -10.78 -8.93 20.17
N ALA A 166 -9.86 -9.30 19.27
CA ALA A 166 -9.56 -8.50 18.08
C ALA A 166 -10.77 -8.33 17.17
N VAL A 167 -10.90 -7.14 16.58
CA VAL A 167 -11.97 -6.78 15.64
C VAL A 167 -11.42 -6.22 14.34
N CYS A 168 -12.27 -6.18 13.31
CA CYS A 168 -12.03 -5.45 12.07
C CYS A 168 -13.02 -4.32 11.93
N VAL A 169 -12.60 -3.26 11.26
CA VAL A 169 -13.48 -2.17 10.82
C VAL A 169 -13.31 -1.97 9.31
N GLU A 170 -14.45 -1.94 8.59
CA GLU A 170 -14.43 -1.54 7.18
C GLU A 170 -14.23 -0.04 7.09
N VAL A 171 -13.25 0.37 6.28
CA VAL A 171 -12.93 1.78 6.04
C VAL A 171 -13.02 2.13 4.56
N SER A 172 -13.15 3.43 4.26
CA SER A 172 -13.08 3.92 2.89
C SER A 172 -11.74 3.57 2.26
N ARG A 173 -11.76 3.28 0.97
CA ARG A 173 -10.55 3.05 0.19
C ARG A 173 -9.57 4.24 0.20
N SER A 174 -10.06 5.45 0.43
CA SER A 174 -9.22 6.65 0.63
C SER A 174 -8.20 6.52 1.77
N ARG A 175 -8.39 5.56 2.66
CA ARG A 175 -7.43 5.26 3.73
C ARG A 175 -6.33 4.28 3.32
N PHE A 176 -6.31 3.87 2.04
CA PHE A 176 -5.30 2.97 1.49
C PHE A 176 -4.79 3.50 0.14
N LEU A 177 -3.73 4.29 0.20
CA LEU A 177 -3.03 4.92 -0.94
C LEU A 177 -1.53 4.57 -0.88
N PRO A 178 -1.18 3.29 -1.07
CA PRO A 178 0.22 2.88 -1.00
C PRO A 178 1.00 3.36 -2.22
N VAL A 179 2.21 3.86 -1.99
CA VAL A 179 3.17 4.24 -3.05
C VAL A 179 4.36 3.28 -2.97
N LYS A 180 4.36 2.25 -3.79
CA LYS A 180 5.36 1.18 -3.81
C LYS A 180 6.26 1.22 -5.03
N THR A 181 5.77 1.78 -6.11
CA THR A 181 6.46 1.84 -7.40
C THR A 181 6.31 3.24 -8.01
N THR A 182 7.07 3.49 -9.06
CA THR A 182 6.94 4.72 -9.85
C THR A 182 5.60 4.79 -10.59
N ASN A 183 4.92 3.68 -10.82
CA ASN A 183 3.55 3.68 -11.33
C ASN A 183 2.59 4.37 -10.34
N ASP A 184 2.68 4.02 -9.05
CA ASP A 184 1.88 4.68 -8.01
C ASP A 184 2.24 6.17 -7.90
N LEU A 185 3.53 6.49 -8.07
CA LEU A 185 4.03 7.86 -8.00
C LEU A 185 3.50 8.75 -9.13
N VAL A 186 3.31 8.20 -10.36
CA VAL A 186 2.66 8.94 -11.45
C VAL A 186 1.25 9.37 -11.05
N ILE A 187 0.46 8.44 -10.51
CA ILE A 187 -0.91 8.75 -10.08
C ILE A 187 -0.88 9.84 -9.00
N LEU A 188 0.00 9.68 -8.01
CA LEU A 188 0.12 10.59 -6.89
C LEU A 188 0.53 12.02 -7.30
N ARG A 189 1.46 12.14 -8.25
CA ARG A 189 1.97 13.43 -8.75
C ARG A 189 1.09 14.05 -9.85
N SER A 190 0.08 13.32 -10.33
CA SER A 190 -0.85 13.81 -11.35
C SER A 190 -1.96 14.69 -10.75
N ASP A 191 -2.81 15.22 -11.60
CA ASP A 191 -4.01 15.99 -11.26
C ASP A 191 -5.17 15.14 -10.70
N ARG A 192 -4.93 13.83 -10.48
CA ARG A 192 -5.88 12.95 -9.78
C ARG A 192 -5.95 13.23 -8.29
N PHE A 193 -4.88 13.77 -7.71
CA PHE A 193 -4.82 14.14 -6.31
C PHE A 193 -4.56 15.62 -6.12
N HIS A 194 -5.11 16.16 -5.07
CA HIS A 194 -4.72 17.45 -4.53
C HIS A 194 -4.47 17.35 -3.02
N LEU A 195 -3.55 18.17 -2.54
CA LEU A 195 -3.26 18.28 -1.13
C LEU A 195 -4.20 19.32 -0.53
N THR A 196 -4.98 18.92 0.49
CA THR A 196 -5.85 19.84 1.21
C THR A 196 -5.06 20.73 2.16
N ASP A 197 -5.70 21.78 2.70
CA ASP A 197 -5.13 22.62 3.75
C ASP A 197 -4.78 21.85 5.03
N ALA A 198 -5.41 20.70 5.24
CA ALA A 198 -5.10 19.76 6.33
C ALA A 198 -3.96 18.79 6.00
N PHE A 199 -3.26 18.97 4.88
CA PHE A 199 -2.22 18.08 4.37
C PHE A 199 -2.70 16.66 4.11
N GLU A 200 -3.95 16.50 3.72
CA GLU A 200 -4.53 15.22 3.32
C GLU A 200 -4.60 15.12 1.80
N MET A 201 -4.27 13.93 1.28
CA MET A 201 -4.44 13.64 -0.14
C MET A 201 -5.91 13.34 -0.43
N GLU A 202 -6.53 14.15 -1.27
CA GLU A 202 -7.89 13.93 -1.74
C GLU A 202 -7.91 13.57 -3.21
N ASP A 203 -8.64 12.51 -3.54
CA ASP A 203 -9.06 12.16 -4.90
C ASP A 203 -10.58 12.23 -4.98
N GLY A 204 -11.07 12.90 -6.02
CA GLY A 204 -12.51 13.06 -6.25
C GLY A 204 -13.24 11.76 -6.64
N ASN A 205 -12.56 10.70 -7.03
CA ASN A 205 -13.22 9.55 -7.66
C ASN A 205 -12.72 8.15 -7.25
N TYR A 206 -11.62 7.99 -6.53
CA TYR A 206 -11.00 6.72 -6.07
C TYR A 206 -10.89 5.58 -7.12
N ILE A 207 -11.19 5.86 -8.39
CA ILE A 207 -10.95 4.97 -9.53
C ILE A 207 -9.70 5.49 -10.21
N PHE A 208 -8.59 4.79 -9.98
CA PHE A 208 -7.31 5.17 -10.56
C PHE A 208 -7.14 4.54 -11.93
N PRO A 209 -6.50 5.28 -12.86
CA PRO A 209 -6.07 4.68 -14.11
C PRO A 209 -5.08 3.54 -13.86
N ASP A 210 -5.10 2.52 -14.70
CA ASP A 210 -4.07 1.48 -14.69
C ASP A 210 -2.78 2.05 -15.29
N ILE A 211 -1.70 2.08 -14.50
CA ILE A 211 -0.41 2.64 -14.92
C ILE A 211 0.58 1.52 -15.17
N ASN A 212 1.21 1.54 -16.33
CA ASN A 212 2.24 0.58 -16.68
C ASN A 212 3.41 1.29 -17.38
N LEU A 213 4.44 1.64 -16.59
CA LEU A 213 5.68 2.24 -17.07
C LEU A 213 6.72 1.15 -17.33
N ASP A 214 7.50 1.31 -18.39
CA ASP A 214 8.58 0.40 -18.73
C ASP A 214 9.66 0.38 -17.63
N THR A 215 9.79 -0.73 -16.94
CA THR A 215 10.70 -0.87 -15.81
C THR A 215 12.18 -0.73 -16.18
N ARG A 216 12.53 -0.82 -17.46
CA ARG A 216 13.90 -0.56 -17.93
C ARG A 216 14.32 0.90 -17.75
N TYR A 217 13.33 1.82 -17.81
CA TYR A 217 13.56 3.27 -17.88
C TYR A 217 12.94 4.06 -16.74
N TYR A 218 11.96 3.48 -16.01
CA TYR A 218 11.19 4.22 -15.01
C TYR A 218 11.23 3.60 -13.61
N LYS A 219 11.98 2.51 -13.41
CA LYS A 219 11.97 1.77 -12.13
C LYS A 219 12.55 2.57 -10.97
N ASN A 220 13.65 3.29 -11.19
CA ASN A 220 14.32 4.06 -10.16
C ASN A 220 13.81 5.50 -10.17
N ILE A 221 13.86 6.16 -9.03
CA ILE A 221 13.34 7.52 -8.89
C ILE A 221 14.13 8.55 -9.73
N GLU A 222 15.43 8.38 -9.83
CA GLU A 222 16.30 9.24 -10.64
C GLU A 222 15.93 9.14 -12.12
N ASP A 223 15.81 7.90 -12.64
CA ASP A 223 15.40 7.62 -14.02
C ASP A 223 13.98 8.16 -14.32
N PHE A 224 13.10 8.05 -13.35
CA PHE A 224 11.75 8.59 -13.43
C PHE A 224 11.73 10.11 -13.49
N ASP A 225 12.47 10.80 -12.61
CA ASP A 225 12.53 12.27 -12.57
C ASP A 225 13.17 12.84 -13.84
N GLU A 226 14.16 12.17 -14.43
CA GLU A 226 14.75 12.55 -15.71
C GLU A 226 13.71 12.53 -16.85
N ARG A 227 12.76 11.60 -16.83
CA ARG A 227 11.75 11.43 -17.87
C ARG A 227 10.50 12.28 -17.67
N PHE A 228 10.29 12.77 -16.46
CA PHE A 228 9.24 13.73 -16.11
C PHE A 228 9.86 15.03 -15.53
N PRO A 229 10.69 15.76 -16.31
CA PRO A 229 11.48 16.88 -15.78
C PRO A 229 10.65 18.10 -15.39
N TYR A 230 9.37 18.14 -15.76
CA TYR A 230 8.47 19.24 -15.45
C TYR A 230 7.34 18.81 -14.53
N SER A 231 6.54 17.89 -14.99
CA SER A 231 5.45 17.26 -14.27
C SER A 231 5.09 15.95 -14.95
N VAL A 232 4.42 15.05 -14.22
CA VAL A 232 3.75 13.94 -14.86
C VAL A 232 2.55 14.44 -15.67
N PRO A 233 2.06 13.69 -16.67
CA PRO A 233 0.89 14.07 -17.45
C PRO A 233 -0.38 14.22 -16.61
N SER A 234 -1.32 15.02 -17.09
CA SER A 234 -2.70 14.98 -16.60
C SER A 234 -3.31 13.60 -16.89
N LEU A 235 -3.87 12.99 -15.87
CA LEU A 235 -4.54 11.68 -15.93
C LEU A 235 -6.06 11.80 -15.70
N ALA A 236 -6.60 13.01 -15.63
CA ALA A 236 -8.02 13.24 -15.31
C ALA A 236 -8.99 12.52 -16.25
N ALA A 237 -8.62 12.38 -17.54
CA ALA A 237 -9.43 11.72 -18.57
C ALA A 237 -8.91 10.32 -18.96
N ALA A 238 -7.87 9.79 -18.28
CA ALA A 238 -7.28 8.50 -18.59
C ALA A 238 -7.99 7.35 -17.86
N ASN A 239 -8.22 6.23 -18.56
CA ASN A 239 -8.58 4.94 -17.98
C ASN A 239 -7.31 4.12 -17.67
N SER A 240 -6.31 4.23 -18.56
CA SER A 240 -4.99 3.63 -18.38
C SER A 240 -3.91 4.51 -18.98
N PHE A 241 -2.66 4.31 -18.53
CA PHE A 241 -1.49 4.98 -19.10
C PHE A 241 -0.34 4.00 -19.17
N THR A 242 -0.01 3.57 -20.39
CA THR A 242 1.05 2.60 -20.67
C THR A 242 2.17 3.29 -21.46
N VAL A 243 3.39 3.15 -20.98
CA VAL A 243 4.60 3.68 -21.63
C VAL A 243 5.57 2.53 -21.85
N GLU A 244 5.85 2.20 -23.10
CA GLU A 244 6.85 1.25 -23.51
C GLU A 244 8.04 2.01 -24.14
N GLY A 245 9.26 1.68 -23.70
CA GLY A 245 10.49 2.32 -24.18
C GLY A 245 10.86 3.61 -23.46
N ASP A 246 11.84 4.30 -24.02
CA ASP A 246 12.50 5.47 -23.45
C ASP A 246 11.83 6.78 -23.93
N TRP A 247 10.89 7.28 -23.15
CA TRP A 247 10.15 8.50 -23.43
C TRP A 247 10.40 9.57 -22.37
N THR A 248 10.70 10.79 -22.81
CA THR A 248 10.76 11.99 -21.95
C THR A 248 9.57 12.88 -22.22
N PHE A 249 8.93 13.38 -21.18
CA PHE A 249 7.69 14.14 -21.28
C PHE A 249 7.90 15.65 -21.18
N GLY A 250 7.26 16.38 -22.10
CA GLY A 250 7.19 17.85 -22.06
C GLY A 250 6.21 18.34 -20.99
N LYS A 251 6.00 19.66 -20.97
CA LYS A 251 5.03 20.33 -20.11
C LYS A 251 3.61 20.13 -20.62
N ASP A 252 2.64 20.15 -19.70
CA ASP A 252 1.21 20.22 -20.01
C ASP A 252 0.76 19.11 -20.98
N VAL A 253 1.26 17.89 -20.74
CA VAL A 253 0.84 16.70 -21.48
C VAL A 253 -0.44 16.15 -20.84
N HIS A 254 -1.42 15.76 -21.67
CA HIS A 254 -2.71 15.25 -21.25
C HIS A 254 -2.92 13.83 -21.78
N CYS A 255 -3.19 12.87 -20.88
CA CYS A 255 -3.56 11.50 -21.24
C CYS A 255 -5.07 11.32 -21.19
N PHE A 256 -5.62 10.56 -22.13
CA PHE A 256 -7.05 10.27 -22.19
C PHE A 256 -7.33 8.83 -22.65
N ALA A 257 -8.48 8.30 -22.27
CA ALA A 257 -8.88 6.93 -22.55
C ALA A 257 -7.78 5.92 -22.16
N ASP A 258 -7.42 4.99 -23.02
CA ASP A 258 -6.35 4.02 -22.81
C ASP A 258 -5.05 4.55 -23.45
N ALA A 259 -4.45 5.57 -22.83
CA ALA A 259 -3.26 6.24 -23.34
C ALA A 259 -2.08 5.27 -23.46
N HIS A 260 -1.45 5.22 -24.63
CA HIS A 260 -0.39 4.25 -24.92
C HIS A 260 0.73 4.86 -25.76
N LEU A 261 1.97 4.68 -25.32
CA LEU A 261 3.19 5.00 -26.07
C LEU A 261 3.98 3.72 -26.32
N SER A 262 4.16 3.37 -27.58
CA SER A 262 4.93 2.18 -28.00
C SER A 262 6.43 2.43 -27.98
N ASP A 263 7.23 1.39 -27.75
CA ASP A 263 8.69 1.45 -27.82
C ASP A 263 9.15 1.69 -29.27
N LEU A 264 9.83 2.80 -29.51
CA LEU A 264 10.39 3.16 -30.82
C LEU A 264 11.85 2.67 -31.00
N GLY A 265 12.39 1.92 -30.02
CA GLY A 265 13.77 1.42 -30.05
C GLY A 265 14.83 2.52 -29.91
N ARG A 266 14.45 3.73 -29.50
CA ARG A 266 15.32 4.89 -29.32
C ARG A 266 14.74 5.85 -28.30
N PRO A 267 15.58 6.70 -27.65
CA PRO A 267 15.07 7.81 -26.83
C PRO A 267 14.13 8.70 -27.63
N SER A 268 12.98 9.00 -27.06
CA SER A 268 11.88 9.71 -27.72
C SER A 268 11.32 10.79 -26.80
N TYR A 269 10.57 11.73 -27.36
CA TYR A 269 10.08 12.87 -26.62
C TYR A 269 8.58 13.15 -26.92
N VAL A 270 7.82 13.37 -25.87
CA VAL A 270 6.42 13.84 -25.94
C VAL A 270 6.44 15.36 -25.89
N PRO A 271 6.02 16.09 -26.94
CA PRO A 271 6.08 17.55 -26.98
C PRO A 271 5.19 18.20 -25.90
N ASN A 272 5.52 19.47 -25.58
CA ASN A 272 4.68 20.27 -24.67
C ASN A 272 3.25 20.42 -25.21
N GLY A 273 2.26 20.33 -24.34
CA GLY A 273 0.86 20.51 -24.69
C GLY A 273 0.26 19.36 -25.51
N SER A 274 0.97 18.23 -25.62
CA SER A 274 0.48 17.09 -26.40
C SER A 274 -0.66 16.34 -25.69
N PHE A 275 -1.49 15.73 -26.50
CA PHE A 275 -2.47 14.75 -26.07
C PHE A 275 -1.94 13.34 -26.39
N VAL A 276 -2.05 12.43 -25.42
CA VAL A 276 -1.68 11.02 -25.58
C VAL A 276 -2.92 10.18 -25.41
N GLY A 277 -3.29 9.48 -26.45
CA GLY A 277 -4.45 8.59 -26.50
C GLY A 277 -4.07 7.16 -26.86
N PRO A 278 -5.05 6.32 -27.22
CA PRO A 278 -4.83 4.91 -27.57
C PRO A 278 -3.92 4.68 -28.79
N GLN A 279 -3.77 5.70 -29.66
CA GLN A 279 -2.94 5.62 -30.88
C GLN A 279 -1.58 6.30 -30.71
N GLY A 280 -1.23 6.72 -29.49
CA GLY A 280 -0.01 7.46 -29.18
C GLY A 280 -0.23 8.96 -29.08
N ILE A 281 0.78 9.74 -29.52
CA ILE A 281 0.68 11.21 -29.51
C ILE A 281 -0.25 11.64 -30.62
N GLU A 282 -1.34 12.32 -30.24
CA GLU A 282 -2.32 12.85 -31.17
C GLU A 282 -2.05 14.32 -31.47
N SER A 283 -2.05 14.70 -32.74
CA SER A 283 -1.96 16.09 -33.17
C SER A 283 -3.31 16.77 -32.97
N ASP A 284 -3.32 17.88 -32.23
CA ASP A 284 -4.42 18.83 -32.03
C ASP A 284 -5.77 18.47 -32.61
N SER A 285 -6.71 17.96 -31.80
CA SER A 285 -8.14 18.13 -32.08
C SER A 285 -9.03 17.76 -30.91
N TRP A 286 -9.00 18.55 -29.83
CA TRP A 286 -10.16 18.65 -28.97
C TRP A 286 -10.61 20.13 -29.01
N GLN A 287 -11.47 20.46 -29.97
CA GLN A 287 -12.33 21.67 -29.90
C GLN A 287 -13.66 21.31 -29.24
#